data_2c5914f06537c840d7088314f815eb52
#
_entry.id   2c5914f06537c840d7088314f815eb52
#
_cell.length_a   1.000
_cell.length_b   1.000
_cell.length_c   1.000
_cell.angle_alpha   90.00
_cell.angle_beta   90.00
_cell.angle_gamma   90.00
#
_symmetry.space_group_name_H-M   'P 1'
#
loop_
_entity.id
_entity.type
_entity.pdbx_description
1 polymer ?
#
loop_
_entity_poly.entity_id
_entity_poly.type
_entity_poly.pdbx_seq_one_letter_code
_entity_poly.pdbx_strand_id
1 'polypeptide(L)'
;VAMEVALESNGFFIGIEYLATFCCGMVGGLAAVRKGYDIFAILVTTWLTALGGGIIRDVLLGALPPAGVSDKGLVITALLAAVAVAIIYPEVDKLKWSMLSLDALALGLYAVNGTSKAMMYHMSGTTAVFLGMFTALGGGLIRDMLINEVPMVIRDKHWYAVPSAVGCVLTVLVCKGVNEGIVSFPAEVVLDVLIVVLVVAMRLISVFFDIQLPGALARHNTYLPSEAKYLKRPVIHPDRNDDDIKRK
;
A
#
# COMPACT_ATOMS: atom_id res chain seq x y z
N VAL A 1 -21.69 2.48 -20.64
CA VAL A 1 -21.38 1.06 -20.93
C VAL A 1 -20.29 0.94 -21.99
N ALA A 2 -20.35 1.61 -23.15
CA ALA A 2 -19.33 1.46 -24.21
C ALA A 2 -18.00 2.15 -23.86
N MET A 3 -18.01 3.26 -23.14
CA MET A 3 -16.81 4.00 -22.72
C MET A 3 -16.12 3.33 -21.52
N GLU A 4 -16.89 2.69 -20.63
CA GLU A 4 -16.37 1.91 -19.50
C GLU A 4 -15.54 0.71 -19.97
N VAL A 5 -16.06 -0.06 -20.92
CA VAL A 5 -15.36 -1.23 -21.48
C VAL A 5 -14.10 -0.82 -22.26
N ALA A 6 -14.11 0.35 -22.93
CA ALA A 6 -12.96 0.82 -23.69
C ALA A 6 -11.78 1.25 -22.80
N LEU A 7 -12.04 1.78 -21.62
CA LEU A 7 -11.01 2.22 -20.68
C LEU A 7 -10.48 1.05 -19.84
N GLU A 8 -11.32 0.13 -19.37
CA GLU A 8 -10.88 -1.10 -18.71
C GLU A 8 -10.04 -2.02 -19.62
N SER A 9 -10.28 -1.97 -20.94
CA SER A 9 -9.47 -2.70 -21.92
C SER A 9 -8.23 -1.96 -22.41
N ASN A 10 -7.96 -0.75 -21.88
CA ASN A 10 -6.81 0.02 -22.30
C ASN A 10 -5.51 -0.58 -21.77
N GLY A 11 -4.61 -0.96 -22.67
CA GLY A 11 -3.36 -1.60 -22.36
C GLY A 11 -2.47 -0.80 -21.38
N PHE A 12 -2.60 0.54 -21.33
CA PHE A 12 -1.88 1.38 -20.40
C PHE A 12 -2.33 1.18 -18.94
N PHE A 13 -3.64 1.26 -18.67
CA PHE A 13 -4.18 1.05 -17.31
C PHE A 13 -3.97 -0.37 -16.82
N ILE A 14 -4.15 -1.35 -17.71
CA ILE A 14 -3.81 -2.74 -17.42
C ILE A 14 -2.34 -2.87 -17.06
N GLY A 15 -1.44 -2.28 -17.85
CA GLY A 15 0.01 -2.29 -17.58
C GLY A 15 0.38 -1.68 -16.24
N ILE A 16 -0.21 -0.55 -15.86
CA ILE A 16 -0.04 0.09 -14.55
C ILE A 16 -0.49 -0.89 -13.43
N GLU A 17 -1.64 -1.54 -13.59
CA GLU A 17 -2.17 -2.45 -12.58
C GLU A 17 -1.28 -3.68 -12.39
N TYR A 18 -0.77 -4.28 -13.46
CA TYR A 18 0.19 -5.38 -13.38
C TYR A 18 1.50 -4.95 -12.72
N LEU A 19 2.06 -3.80 -13.13
CA LEU A 19 3.30 -3.28 -12.56
C LEU A 19 3.14 -2.96 -11.07
N ALA A 20 2.04 -2.31 -10.69
CA ALA A 20 1.71 -2.03 -9.29
C ALA A 20 1.59 -3.31 -8.46
N THR A 21 0.88 -4.32 -9.01
CA THR A 21 0.71 -5.64 -8.39
C THR A 21 2.05 -6.32 -8.16
N PHE A 22 2.93 -6.31 -9.16
CA PHE A 22 4.27 -6.90 -9.03
C PHE A 22 5.11 -6.18 -7.96
N CYS A 23 5.20 -4.85 -8.03
CA CYS A 23 5.99 -4.06 -7.07
C CYS A 23 5.46 -4.24 -5.63
N CYS A 24 4.14 -4.14 -5.44
CA CYS A 24 3.50 -4.29 -4.14
C CYS A 24 3.68 -5.72 -3.59
N GLY A 25 3.56 -6.73 -4.46
CA GLY A 25 3.82 -8.12 -4.12
C GLY A 25 5.26 -8.34 -3.66
N MET A 26 6.23 -7.79 -4.40
CA MET A 26 7.65 -7.84 -4.00
C MET A 26 7.86 -7.29 -2.58
N VAL A 27 7.27 -6.14 -2.27
CA VAL A 27 7.38 -5.55 -0.92
C VAL A 27 6.75 -6.44 0.14
N GLY A 28 5.57 -7.03 -0.14
CA GLY A 28 4.89 -7.97 0.75
C GLY A 28 5.73 -9.21 1.06
N GLY A 29 6.25 -9.84 0.02
CA GLY A 29 7.10 -11.02 0.14
C GLY A 29 8.41 -10.74 0.89
N LEU A 30 9.08 -9.64 0.55
CA LEU A 30 10.31 -9.22 1.23
C LEU A 30 10.08 -8.94 2.72
N ALA A 31 8.93 -8.38 3.08
CA ALA A 31 8.57 -8.14 4.47
C ALA A 31 8.39 -9.46 5.25
N ALA A 32 7.73 -10.46 4.64
CA ALA A 32 7.55 -11.79 5.24
C ALA A 32 8.89 -12.53 5.40
N VAL A 33 9.75 -12.46 4.38
CA VAL A 33 11.10 -13.04 4.41
C VAL A 33 11.94 -12.44 5.54
N ARG A 34 11.91 -11.12 5.74
CA ARG A 34 12.62 -10.43 6.83
C ARG A 34 12.15 -10.86 8.23
N LYS A 35 10.95 -11.40 8.33
CA LYS A 35 10.40 -11.98 9.57
C LYS A 35 10.77 -13.45 9.76
N GLY A 36 11.45 -14.07 8.80
CA GLY A 36 11.80 -15.48 8.83
C GLY A 36 10.60 -16.41 8.65
N TYR A 37 9.58 -15.97 7.95
CA TYR A 37 8.37 -16.76 7.68
C TYR A 37 8.65 -17.84 6.62
N ASP A 38 7.86 -18.91 6.67
CA ASP A 38 7.95 -20.00 5.71
C ASP A 38 7.45 -19.61 4.31
N ILE A 39 7.66 -20.49 3.35
CA ILE A 39 7.31 -20.23 1.94
C ILE A 39 5.81 -19.99 1.74
N PHE A 40 4.97 -20.68 2.52
CA PHE A 40 3.52 -20.49 2.44
C PHE A 40 3.10 -19.13 2.95
N ALA A 41 3.64 -18.68 4.08
CA ALA A 41 3.39 -17.35 4.63
C ALA A 41 3.93 -16.24 3.70
N ILE A 42 5.09 -16.45 3.06
CA ILE A 42 5.62 -15.53 2.03
C ILE A 42 4.62 -15.41 0.87
N LEU A 43 4.11 -16.52 0.36
CA LEU A 43 3.15 -16.55 -0.75
C LEU A 43 1.85 -15.83 -0.38
N VAL A 44 1.27 -16.12 0.78
CA VAL A 44 0.04 -15.50 1.27
C VAL A 44 0.23 -13.99 1.50
N THR A 45 1.32 -13.60 2.14
CA THR A 45 1.63 -12.19 2.40
C THR A 45 1.85 -11.43 1.10
N THR A 46 2.58 -12.01 0.14
CA THR A 46 2.78 -11.42 -1.19
C THR A 46 1.44 -11.21 -1.89
N TRP A 47 0.61 -12.24 -1.95
CA TRP A 47 -0.68 -12.20 -2.66
C TRP A 47 -1.64 -11.19 -2.05
N LEU A 48 -1.82 -11.22 -0.74
CA LEU A 48 -2.72 -10.29 -0.04
C LEU A 48 -2.20 -8.84 -0.08
N THR A 49 -0.89 -8.64 -0.01
CA THR A 49 -0.31 -7.29 -0.15
C THR A 49 -0.52 -6.76 -1.57
N ALA A 50 -0.28 -7.59 -2.58
CA ALA A 50 -0.39 -7.19 -3.98
C ALA A 50 -1.83 -6.85 -4.39
N LEU A 51 -2.79 -7.69 -4.03
CA LEU A 51 -4.14 -7.62 -4.57
C LEU A 51 -5.17 -7.08 -3.57
N GLY A 52 -4.86 -7.10 -2.27
CA GLY A 52 -5.83 -6.78 -1.21
C GLY A 52 -6.42 -5.37 -1.32
N GLY A 53 -5.60 -4.35 -1.63
CA GLY A 53 -6.08 -2.98 -1.84
C GLY A 53 -7.06 -2.87 -3.01
N GLY A 54 -6.73 -3.53 -4.14
CA GLY A 54 -7.59 -3.59 -5.33
C GLY A 54 -8.88 -4.38 -5.09
N ILE A 55 -8.82 -5.47 -4.35
CA ILE A 55 -10.00 -6.26 -3.97
C ILE A 55 -10.97 -5.41 -3.12
N ILE A 56 -10.46 -4.70 -2.12
CA ILE A 56 -11.30 -3.80 -1.29
C ILE A 56 -11.94 -2.72 -2.17
N ARG A 57 -11.17 -2.07 -3.05
CA ARG A 57 -11.67 -1.09 -4.00
C ARG A 57 -12.82 -1.66 -4.83
N ASP A 58 -12.61 -2.82 -5.45
CA ASP A 58 -13.57 -3.43 -6.37
C ASP A 58 -14.88 -3.82 -5.64
N VAL A 59 -14.77 -4.34 -4.41
CA VAL A 59 -15.95 -4.62 -3.57
C VAL A 59 -16.72 -3.33 -3.26
N LEU A 60 -16.03 -2.25 -2.91
CA LEU A 60 -16.66 -0.96 -2.60
C LEU A 60 -17.28 -0.29 -3.84
N LEU A 61 -16.73 -0.54 -5.03
CA LEU A 61 -17.28 -0.10 -6.30
C LEU A 61 -18.44 -0.96 -6.79
N GLY A 62 -18.67 -2.14 -6.21
CA GLY A 62 -19.61 -3.14 -6.73
C GLY A 62 -19.10 -3.83 -7.99
N ALA A 63 -17.82 -3.73 -8.31
CA ALA A 63 -17.14 -4.41 -9.41
C ALA A 63 -16.89 -5.89 -9.05
N LEU A 64 -17.89 -6.71 -9.16
CA LEU A 64 -17.85 -8.11 -8.73
C LEU A 64 -17.92 -9.07 -9.93
N PRO A 65 -17.11 -10.15 -9.93
CA PRO A 65 -16.08 -10.48 -8.91
C PRO A 65 -14.86 -9.55 -9.03
N PRO A 66 -14.18 -9.25 -7.89
CA PRO A 66 -13.00 -8.38 -7.90
C PRO A 66 -11.90 -8.87 -8.85
N ALA A 67 -11.25 -7.94 -9.58
CA ALA A 67 -10.19 -8.27 -10.54
C ALA A 67 -9.04 -9.07 -9.90
N GLY A 68 -8.66 -8.74 -8.66
CA GLY A 68 -7.62 -9.46 -7.91
C GLY A 68 -7.92 -10.95 -7.64
N VAL A 69 -9.15 -11.41 -7.89
CA VAL A 69 -9.55 -12.82 -7.76
C VAL A 69 -9.89 -13.42 -9.11
N SER A 70 -10.53 -12.65 -10.00
CA SER A 70 -11.05 -13.13 -11.29
C SER A 70 -10.04 -13.04 -12.43
N ASP A 71 -9.14 -12.07 -12.40
CA ASP A 71 -8.11 -11.90 -13.43
C ASP A 71 -6.92 -12.83 -13.15
N LYS A 72 -6.81 -13.87 -14.01
CA LYS A 72 -5.70 -14.84 -13.93
C LYS A 72 -4.33 -14.19 -14.07
N GLY A 73 -4.22 -13.13 -14.85
CA GLY A 73 -2.96 -12.43 -15.08
C GLY A 73 -2.48 -11.72 -13.81
N LEU A 74 -3.36 -11.03 -13.09
CA LEU A 74 -3.02 -10.40 -11.80
C LEU A 74 -2.61 -11.41 -10.75
N VAL A 75 -3.33 -12.55 -10.66
CA VAL A 75 -2.96 -13.64 -9.75
C VAL A 75 -1.59 -14.21 -10.10
N ILE A 76 -1.32 -14.48 -11.39
CA ILE A 76 -0.02 -14.97 -11.86
C ILE A 76 1.07 -13.93 -11.55
N THR A 77 0.81 -12.63 -11.76
CA THR A 77 1.78 -11.56 -11.46
C THR A 77 2.15 -11.53 -9.98
N ALA A 78 1.18 -11.68 -9.09
CA ALA A 78 1.43 -11.77 -7.64
C ALA A 78 2.25 -13.03 -7.29
N LEU A 79 1.97 -14.17 -7.93
CA LEU A 79 2.77 -15.40 -7.75
C LEU A 79 4.20 -15.24 -8.28
N LEU A 80 4.38 -14.59 -9.42
CA LEU A 80 5.71 -14.28 -9.96
C LEU A 80 6.50 -13.37 -9.02
N ALA A 81 5.85 -12.39 -8.37
CA ALA A 81 6.50 -11.58 -7.35
C ALA A 81 6.96 -12.44 -6.16
N ALA A 82 6.17 -13.40 -5.70
CA ALA A 82 6.56 -14.33 -4.63
C ALA A 82 7.78 -15.19 -5.03
N VAL A 83 7.79 -15.72 -6.25
CA VAL A 83 8.92 -16.50 -6.79
C VAL A 83 10.17 -15.61 -6.89
N ALA A 84 10.03 -14.39 -7.41
CA ALA A 84 11.15 -13.43 -7.52
C ALA A 84 11.76 -13.14 -6.14
N VAL A 85 10.93 -12.93 -5.12
CA VAL A 85 11.40 -12.74 -3.73
C VAL A 85 12.15 -13.97 -3.23
N ALA A 86 11.63 -15.17 -3.45
CA ALA A 86 12.26 -16.41 -3.02
C ALA A 86 13.66 -16.61 -3.65
N ILE A 87 13.87 -16.11 -4.88
CA ILE A 87 15.15 -16.20 -5.60
C ILE A 87 16.14 -15.14 -5.10
N ILE A 88 15.65 -13.89 -4.88
CA ILE A 88 16.49 -12.72 -4.55
C ILE A 88 16.93 -12.72 -3.08
N TYR A 89 16.31 -13.53 -2.25
CA TYR A 89 16.44 -13.57 -0.78
C TYR A 89 17.86 -13.51 -0.17
N PRO A 90 18.93 -14.04 -0.75
CA PRO A 90 20.24 -14.14 -0.04
C PRO A 90 20.88 -12.81 0.37
N GLU A 91 20.40 -11.64 -0.05
CA GLU A 91 21.05 -10.33 0.18
C GLU A 91 20.16 -9.30 0.90
N VAL A 92 19.42 -9.71 1.91
CA VAL A 92 18.37 -8.88 2.59
C VAL A 92 18.89 -7.57 3.19
N ASP A 93 20.15 -7.50 3.61
CA ASP A 93 20.68 -6.29 4.26
C ASP A 93 20.82 -5.06 3.34
N LYS A 94 20.95 -5.30 2.03
CA LYS A 94 20.98 -4.23 1.02
C LYS A 94 19.57 -3.77 0.58
N LEU A 95 18.52 -4.47 1.00
CA LEU A 95 17.17 -4.34 0.49
C LEU A 95 16.32 -3.21 1.08
N LYS A 96 16.77 -2.51 2.12
CA LYS A 96 15.97 -1.45 2.77
C LYS A 96 15.54 -0.36 1.79
N TRP A 97 16.48 0.12 0.97
CA TRP A 97 16.21 1.13 -0.05
C TRP A 97 15.38 0.58 -1.20
N SER A 98 15.63 -0.68 -1.59
CA SER A 98 14.84 -1.34 -2.65
C SER A 98 13.39 -1.51 -2.23
N MET A 99 13.13 -1.93 -0.98
CA MET A 99 11.77 -2.01 -0.44
C MET A 99 11.08 -0.65 -0.43
N LEU A 100 11.77 0.40 0.02
CA LEU A 100 11.23 1.75 0.04
C LEU A 100 10.89 2.25 -1.38
N SER A 101 11.78 2.02 -2.33
CA SER A 101 11.57 2.46 -3.72
C SER A 101 10.42 1.69 -4.39
N LEU A 102 10.33 0.38 -4.18
CA LEU A 102 9.24 -0.45 -4.69
C LEU A 102 7.89 -0.08 -4.05
N ASP A 103 7.88 0.18 -2.73
CA ASP A 103 6.69 0.63 -2.00
C ASP A 103 6.23 2.01 -2.51
N ALA A 104 7.15 2.96 -2.70
CA ALA A 104 6.84 4.27 -3.24
C ALA A 104 6.29 4.18 -4.68
N LEU A 105 6.85 3.30 -5.51
CA LEU A 105 6.37 3.07 -6.87
C LEU A 105 4.96 2.45 -6.87
N ALA A 106 4.74 1.41 -6.07
CA ALA A 106 3.42 0.80 -5.91
C ALA A 106 2.39 1.81 -5.42
N LEU A 107 2.77 2.67 -4.44
CA LEU A 107 1.92 3.73 -3.91
C LEU A 107 1.44 4.68 -5.02
N GLY A 108 2.36 5.16 -5.87
CA GLY A 108 2.03 6.06 -6.98
C GLY A 108 1.15 5.40 -8.04
N LEU A 109 1.52 4.19 -8.47
CA LEU A 109 0.78 3.43 -9.48
C LEU A 109 -0.65 3.12 -9.01
N TYR A 110 -0.83 2.68 -7.77
CA TYR A 110 -2.15 2.39 -7.22
C TYR A 110 -2.97 3.65 -6.90
N ALA A 111 -2.33 4.77 -6.56
CA ALA A 111 -3.04 6.04 -6.40
C ALA A 111 -3.70 6.46 -7.73
N VAL A 112 -2.97 6.40 -8.84
CA VAL A 112 -3.49 6.70 -10.17
C VAL A 112 -4.53 5.66 -10.58
N ASN A 113 -4.17 4.37 -10.63
CA ASN A 113 -5.07 3.30 -11.10
C ASN A 113 -6.37 3.23 -10.28
N GLY A 114 -6.27 3.26 -8.95
CA GLY A 114 -7.44 3.19 -8.08
C GLY A 114 -8.38 4.36 -8.22
N THR A 115 -7.84 5.58 -8.39
CA THR A 115 -8.65 6.79 -8.60
C THR A 115 -9.28 6.80 -9.99
N SER A 116 -8.53 6.48 -11.04
CA SER A 116 -9.04 6.41 -12.41
C SER A 116 -10.17 5.38 -12.52
N LYS A 117 -10.00 4.19 -11.95
CA LYS A 117 -11.06 3.17 -11.93
C LYS A 117 -12.31 3.66 -11.20
N ALA A 118 -12.19 4.34 -10.08
CA ALA A 118 -13.34 4.91 -9.38
C ALA A 118 -14.04 6.00 -10.19
N MET A 119 -13.29 6.83 -10.92
CA MET A 119 -13.89 7.83 -11.83
C MET A 119 -14.60 7.18 -13.02
N MET A 120 -14.09 6.05 -13.55
CA MET A 120 -14.76 5.26 -14.59
C MET A 120 -16.11 4.69 -14.11
N TYR A 121 -16.21 4.32 -12.84
CA TYR A 121 -17.46 3.88 -12.21
C TYR A 121 -18.37 5.05 -11.80
N HIS A 122 -18.14 6.24 -12.37
CA HIS A 122 -18.93 7.44 -12.13
C HIS A 122 -19.04 7.87 -10.66
N MET A 123 -18.03 7.52 -9.84
CA MET A 123 -17.97 7.98 -8.47
C MET A 123 -17.69 9.48 -8.40
N SER A 124 -18.16 10.12 -7.35
CA SER A 124 -17.80 11.52 -7.10
C SER A 124 -16.29 11.68 -6.94
N GLY A 125 -15.74 12.84 -7.29
CA GLY A 125 -14.30 13.08 -7.17
C GLY A 125 -13.77 12.82 -5.75
N THR A 126 -14.54 13.18 -4.72
CA THR A 126 -14.19 12.90 -3.32
C THR A 126 -14.13 11.39 -3.05
N THR A 127 -15.14 10.63 -3.48
CA THR A 127 -15.18 9.17 -3.35
C THR A 127 -14.02 8.54 -4.11
N ALA A 128 -13.71 9.02 -5.31
CA ALA A 128 -12.60 8.52 -6.11
C ALA A 128 -11.24 8.74 -5.42
N VAL A 129 -11.02 9.90 -4.78
CA VAL A 129 -9.82 10.14 -3.97
C VAL A 129 -9.72 9.13 -2.82
N PHE A 130 -10.79 8.91 -2.07
CA PHE A 130 -10.79 7.94 -0.98
C PHE A 130 -10.50 6.52 -1.47
N LEU A 131 -11.15 6.08 -2.54
CA LEU A 131 -10.96 4.73 -3.10
C LEU A 131 -9.55 4.55 -3.68
N GLY A 132 -8.99 5.59 -4.32
CA GLY A 132 -7.60 5.60 -4.76
C GLY A 132 -6.63 5.46 -3.59
N MET A 133 -6.84 6.23 -2.52
CA MET A 133 -6.03 6.12 -1.30
C MET A 133 -6.16 4.74 -0.64
N PHE A 134 -7.37 4.18 -0.54
CA PHE A 134 -7.57 2.82 -0.03
C PHE A 134 -6.85 1.78 -0.88
N THR A 135 -6.84 1.96 -2.20
CA THR A 135 -6.11 1.06 -3.09
C THR A 135 -4.61 1.17 -2.84
N ALA A 136 -4.08 2.39 -2.79
CA ALA A 136 -2.65 2.66 -2.64
C ALA A 136 -2.08 2.26 -1.27
N LEU A 137 -2.84 2.50 -0.20
CA LEU A 137 -2.41 2.24 1.17
C LEU A 137 -2.81 0.84 1.66
N GLY A 138 -3.88 0.27 1.10
CA GLY A 138 -4.53 -0.96 1.59
C GLY A 138 -3.60 -2.17 1.57
N GLY A 139 -2.84 -2.35 0.50
CA GLY A 139 -1.85 -3.44 0.41
C GLY A 139 -0.80 -3.36 1.53
N GLY A 140 -0.26 -2.17 1.78
CA GLY A 140 0.69 -1.93 2.87
C GLY A 140 0.09 -2.14 4.26
N LEU A 141 -1.17 -1.71 4.47
CA LEU A 141 -1.90 -1.95 5.71
C LEU A 141 -2.06 -3.46 5.98
N ILE A 142 -2.54 -4.21 4.98
CA ILE A 142 -2.71 -5.67 5.08
C ILE A 142 -1.37 -6.34 5.37
N ARG A 143 -0.31 -5.98 4.64
CA ARG A 143 1.04 -6.50 4.86
C ARG A 143 1.49 -6.34 6.30
N ASP A 144 1.45 -5.10 6.80
CA ASP A 144 1.97 -4.79 8.14
C ASP A 144 1.18 -5.51 9.23
N MET A 145 -0.15 -5.64 9.06
CA MET A 145 -1.00 -6.43 9.96
C MET A 145 -0.64 -7.92 9.94
N LEU A 146 -0.41 -8.50 8.75
CA LEU A 146 -0.04 -9.92 8.61
C LEU A 146 1.31 -10.25 9.26
N ILE A 147 2.28 -9.33 9.19
CA ILE A 147 3.59 -9.51 9.81
C ILE A 147 3.64 -9.04 11.27
N ASN A 148 2.47 -8.73 11.86
CA ASN A 148 2.34 -8.25 13.23
C ASN A 148 3.18 -6.99 13.52
N GLU A 149 3.15 -6.02 12.60
CA GLU A 149 3.76 -4.70 12.80
C GLU A 149 2.69 -3.61 12.82
N VAL A 150 3.00 -2.51 13.50
CA VAL A 150 2.16 -1.31 13.41
C VAL A 150 2.25 -0.80 11.96
N PRO A 151 1.10 -0.60 11.29
CA PRO A 151 1.09 -0.18 9.90
C PRO A 151 1.94 1.07 9.64
N MET A 152 2.71 1.03 8.55
CA MET A 152 3.64 2.11 8.18
C MET A 152 2.94 3.46 8.06
N VAL A 153 1.71 3.48 7.56
CA VAL A 153 0.90 4.70 7.45
C VAL A 153 0.66 5.41 8.78
N ILE A 154 0.73 4.66 9.90
CA ILE A 154 0.53 5.18 11.27
C ILE A 154 1.89 5.37 11.98
N ARG A 155 2.81 4.41 11.80
CA ARG A 155 4.11 4.37 12.49
C ARG A 155 5.12 5.36 11.91
N ASP A 156 5.13 5.50 10.58
CA ASP A 156 6.09 6.35 9.89
C ASP A 156 5.70 7.82 10.05
N LYS A 157 6.62 8.62 10.57
CA LYS A 157 6.44 10.06 10.70
C LYS A 157 6.63 10.81 9.38
N HIS A 158 7.28 10.17 8.40
CA HIS A 158 7.47 10.73 7.07
C HIS A 158 6.17 10.74 6.27
N TRP A 159 6.16 11.50 5.22
CA TRP A 159 5.00 11.60 4.34
C TRP A 159 4.75 10.25 3.62
N TYR A 160 3.70 9.57 4.03
CA TYR A 160 3.27 8.31 3.41
C TYR A 160 1.89 8.44 2.74
N ALA A 161 0.89 8.84 3.49
CA ALA A 161 -0.45 9.05 2.96
C ALA A 161 -0.58 10.37 2.16
N VAL A 162 0.22 11.40 2.49
CA VAL A 162 0.15 12.71 1.82
C VAL A 162 0.49 12.62 0.33
N PRO A 163 1.61 11.99 -0.11
CA PRO A 163 1.88 11.79 -1.52
C PRO A 163 0.77 11.08 -2.28
N SER A 164 0.19 10.01 -1.70
CA SER A 164 -0.91 9.29 -2.34
C SER A 164 -2.18 10.15 -2.45
N ALA A 165 -2.52 10.93 -1.42
CA ALA A 165 -3.64 11.87 -1.46
C ALA A 165 -3.46 12.91 -2.56
N VAL A 166 -2.27 13.51 -2.66
CA VAL A 166 -1.95 14.47 -3.73
C VAL A 166 -2.07 13.81 -5.10
N GLY A 167 -1.53 12.61 -5.27
CA GLY A 167 -1.66 11.84 -6.51
C GLY A 167 -3.11 11.59 -6.88
N CYS A 168 -3.93 11.12 -5.94
CA CYS A 168 -5.36 10.88 -6.18
C CYS A 168 -6.12 12.17 -6.57
N VAL A 169 -5.86 13.29 -5.89
CA VAL A 169 -6.50 14.57 -6.23
C VAL A 169 -6.13 15.02 -7.65
N LEU A 170 -4.85 14.94 -8.01
CA LEU A 170 -4.39 15.29 -9.36
C LEU A 170 -5.00 14.37 -10.43
N THR A 171 -5.09 13.07 -10.17
CA THR A 171 -5.74 12.12 -11.09
C THR A 171 -7.22 12.43 -11.29
N VAL A 172 -7.95 12.84 -10.23
CA VAL A 172 -9.35 13.29 -10.39
C VAL A 172 -9.43 14.51 -11.31
N LEU A 173 -8.49 15.46 -11.20
CA LEU A 173 -8.49 16.64 -12.07
C LEU A 173 -8.20 16.27 -13.52
N VAL A 174 -7.26 15.35 -13.76
CA VAL A 174 -6.97 14.83 -15.11
C VAL A 174 -8.18 14.13 -15.70
N CYS A 175 -8.82 13.18 -14.96
CA CYS A 175 -10.01 12.49 -15.42
C CYS A 175 -11.17 13.44 -15.73
N LYS A 176 -11.36 14.50 -14.93
CA LYS A 176 -12.36 15.54 -15.25
C LYS A 176 -12.02 16.28 -16.54
N GLY A 177 -10.75 16.68 -16.72
CA GLY A 177 -10.30 17.32 -17.96
C GLY A 177 -10.51 16.44 -19.19
N VAL A 178 -10.34 15.12 -19.06
CA VAL A 178 -10.64 14.16 -20.15
C VAL A 178 -12.15 14.11 -20.42
N ASN A 179 -12.98 14.03 -19.38
CA ASN A 179 -14.43 13.98 -19.54
C ASN A 179 -15.00 15.28 -20.16
N GLU A 180 -14.39 16.42 -19.90
CA GLU A 180 -14.74 17.71 -20.49
C GLU A 180 -14.14 17.94 -21.90
N GLY A 181 -13.33 16.98 -22.39
CA GLY A 181 -12.69 17.06 -23.70
C GLY A 181 -11.51 18.05 -23.77
N ILE A 182 -11.05 18.55 -22.62
CA ILE A 182 -9.89 19.47 -22.52
C ILE A 182 -8.58 18.70 -22.67
N VAL A 183 -8.54 17.48 -22.11
CA VAL A 183 -7.34 16.61 -22.12
C VAL A 183 -7.57 15.48 -23.11
N SER A 184 -6.65 15.33 -24.07
CA SER A 184 -6.67 14.19 -24.99
C SER A 184 -6.13 12.93 -24.31
N PHE A 185 -6.52 11.75 -24.81
CA PHE A 185 -6.06 10.48 -24.25
C PHE A 185 -4.52 10.34 -24.17
N PRO A 186 -3.73 10.71 -25.22
CA PRO A 186 -2.27 10.68 -25.10
C PRO A 186 -1.73 11.63 -24.03
N ALA A 187 -2.39 12.76 -23.79
CA ALA A 187 -2.01 13.70 -22.74
C ALA A 187 -2.34 13.14 -21.34
N GLU A 188 -3.48 12.43 -21.19
CA GLU A 188 -3.84 11.72 -19.96
C GLU A 188 -2.74 10.73 -19.55
N VAL A 189 -2.29 9.88 -20.48
CA VAL A 189 -1.22 8.90 -20.23
C VAL A 189 0.07 9.59 -19.73
N VAL A 190 0.46 10.71 -20.35
CA VAL A 190 1.65 11.46 -19.92
C VAL A 190 1.46 12.08 -18.55
N LEU A 191 0.29 12.66 -18.28
CA LEU A 191 -0.03 13.26 -16.99
C LEU A 191 -0.06 12.21 -15.87
N ASP A 192 -0.64 11.03 -16.11
CA ASP A 192 -0.68 9.94 -15.15
C ASP A 192 0.72 9.44 -14.81
N VAL A 193 1.61 9.29 -15.79
CA VAL A 193 3.02 8.96 -15.55
C VAL A 193 3.71 10.05 -14.72
N LEU A 194 3.47 11.32 -15.03
CA LEU A 194 4.03 12.44 -14.27
C LEU A 194 3.50 12.46 -12.82
N ILE A 195 2.23 12.13 -12.60
CA ILE A 195 1.65 12.01 -11.26
C ILE A 195 2.32 10.87 -10.48
N VAL A 196 2.52 9.69 -11.10
CA VAL A 196 3.25 8.58 -10.47
C VAL A 196 4.66 9.03 -10.07
N VAL A 197 5.40 9.66 -10.98
CA VAL A 197 6.75 10.17 -10.70
C VAL A 197 6.74 11.19 -9.56
N LEU A 198 5.77 12.09 -9.54
CA LEU A 198 5.61 13.07 -8.46
C LEU A 198 5.37 12.40 -7.11
N VAL A 199 4.45 11.43 -7.03
CA VAL A 199 4.16 10.69 -5.79
C VAL A 199 5.40 9.96 -5.29
N VAL A 200 6.12 9.27 -6.18
CA VAL A 200 7.38 8.58 -5.86
C VAL A 200 8.43 9.58 -5.36
N ALA A 201 8.60 10.70 -6.07
CA ALA A 201 9.56 11.73 -5.70
C ALA A 201 9.23 12.33 -4.32
N MET A 202 7.97 12.70 -4.07
CA MET A 202 7.53 13.21 -2.77
C MET A 202 7.81 12.20 -1.64
N ARG A 203 7.53 10.92 -1.87
CA ARG A 203 7.79 9.86 -0.88
C ARG A 203 9.28 9.70 -0.59
N LEU A 204 10.11 9.58 -1.62
CA LEU A 204 11.56 9.42 -1.47
C LEU A 204 12.23 10.65 -0.86
N ILE A 205 11.85 11.85 -1.30
CA ILE A 205 12.34 13.12 -0.75
C ILE A 205 11.98 13.25 0.73
N SER A 206 10.76 12.90 1.11
CA SER A 206 10.34 12.94 2.50
C SER A 206 11.20 12.05 3.41
N VAL A 207 11.57 10.86 2.93
CA VAL A 207 12.43 9.94 3.69
C VAL A 207 13.89 10.39 3.65
N PHE A 208 14.38 10.87 2.51
CA PHE A 208 15.79 11.27 2.35
C PHE A 208 16.13 12.52 3.18
N PHE A 209 15.22 13.50 3.22
CA PHE A 209 15.40 14.75 3.96
C PHE A 209 14.77 14.73 5.36
N ASP A 210 14.30 13.58 5.84
CA ASP A 210 13.64 13.43 7.16
C ASP A 210 12.48 14.41 7.37
N ILE A 211 11.69 14.67 6.31
CA ILE A 211 10.55 15.57 6.37
C ILE A 211 9.38 14.85 7.06
N GLN A 212 9.07 15.31 8.28
CA GLN A 212 8.05 14.71 9.11
C GLN A 212 6.77 15.54 9.12
N LEU A 213 5.62 14.87 9.33
CA LEU A 213 4.37 15.55 9.62
C LEU A 213 4.41 16.12 11.05
N PRO A 214 3.88 17.34 11.25
CA PRO A 214 3.78 17.87 12.60
C PRO A 214 2.93 16.93 13.47
N GLY A 215 3.48 16.55 14.62
CA GLY A 215 2.74 15.77 15.61
C GLY A 215 1.53 16.54 16.14
N ALA A 216 0.55 15.83 16.68
CA ALA A 216 -0.52 16.46 17.42
C ALA A 216 0.09 17.33 18.54
N LEU A 217 -0.43 18.56 18.71
CA LEU A 217 0.00 19.42 19.79
C LEU A 217 -0.09 18.65 21.11
N ALA A 218 1.05 18.40 21.74
CA ALA A 218 1.09 17.77 23.04
C ALA A 218 0.31 18.66 24.02
N ARG A 219 -0.93 18.27 24.35
CA ARG A 219 -1.62 18.89 25.46
C ARG A 219 -0.83 18.56 26.71
N HIS A 220 -0.30 19.58 27.35
CA HIS A 220 0.57 19.48 28.55
C HIS A 220 -0.11 18.80 29.75
N ASN A 221 -1.36 18.34 29.63
CA ASN A 221 -2.19 17.70 30.64
C ASN A 221 -2.99 16.52 30.09
N THR A 222 -2.38 15.59 29.37
CA THR A 222 -2.96 14.26 29.27
C THR A 222 -2.71 13.54 30.59
N TYR A 223 -3.68 13.61 31.48
CA TYR A 223 -3.81 12.63 32.55
C TYR A 223 -3.81 11.25 31.89
N LEU A 224 -2.69 10.56 31.95
CA LEU A 224 -2.71 9.12 31.77
C LEU A 224 -3.52 8.59 32.96
N PRO A 225 -4.65 7.90 32.75
CA PRO A 225 -5.37 7.27 33.84
C PRO A 225 -4.37 6.45 34.65
N SER A 226 -4.48 6.51 35.98
CA SER A 226 -3.61 5.76 36.89
C SER A 226 -3.55 4.25 36.59
N GLU A 227 -4.47 3.76 35.80
CA GLU A 227 -4.54 2.40 35.26
C GLU A 227 -3.41 2.02 34.29
N ALA A 228 -2.74 2.99 33.65
CA ALA A 228 -1.55 2.69 32.83
C ALA A 228 -0.41 2.08 33.66
N LYS A 229 -0.44 2.25 35.00
CA LYS A 229 0.49 1.61 35.94
C LYS A 229 0.30 0.10 36.00
N TYR A 230 -0.88 -0.42 35.66
CA TYR A 230 -1.19 -1.86 35.70
C TYR A 230 -0.92 -2.57 34.36
N LEU A 231 -0.63 -1.84 33.28
CA LEU A 231 -0.28 -2.43 31.99
C LEU A 231 1.20 -2.83 31.86
N LYS A 232 2.04 -2.51 32.85
CA LYS A 232 3.35 -3.18 32.99
C LYS A 232 3.11 -4.58 33.56
N ARG A 233 2.60 -5.50 32.74
CA ARG A 233 2.67 -6.92 33.07
C ARG A 233 4.13 -7.27 33.28
N PRO A 234 4.52 -7.86 34.43
CA PRO A 234 5.86 -8.40 34.56
C PRO A 234 6.06 -9.40 33.43
N VAL A 235 7.16 -9.28 32.71
CA VAL A 235 7.57 -10.28 31.73
C VAL A 235 7.75 -11.57 32.52
N ILE A 236 6.83 -12.50 32.37
CA ILE A 236 6.95 -13.85 32.93
C ILE A 236 8.04 -14.50 32.07
N HIS A 237 9.26 -14.58 32.62
CA HIS A 237 10.31 -15.41 32.05
C HIS A 237 9.89 -16.87 32.24
N PRO A 238 9.68 -17.64 31.15
CA PRO A 238 9.24 -19.03 31.27
C PRO A 238 10.25 -19.98 31.94
N ASP A 239 11.47 -19.53 32.23
CA ASP A 239 12.56 -20.35 32.77
C ASP A 239 12.89 -20.10 34.25
N ARG A 240 12.01 -19.46 35.01
CA ARG A 240 12.26 -19.35 36.44
C ARG A 240 11.60 -20.55 37.14
N ASN A 241 12.42 -21.58 37.46
CA ASN A 241 12.03 -22.71 38.27
C ASN A 241 11.45 -22.23 39.62
N ASP A 242 10.29 -22.76 40.00
CA ASP A 242 9.58 -22.47 41.25
C ASP A 242 10.34 -22.88 42.53
N ASP A 243 11.53 -23.46 42.38
CA ASP A 243 12.36 -23.93 43.52
C ASP A 243 13.12 -22.82 44.24
N ASP A 244 13.22 -21.61 43.65
CA ASP A 244 13.96 -20.48 44.28
C ASP A 244 13.09 -19.64 45.26
N ILE A 245 11.82 -19.91 45.35
CA ILE A 245 10.90 -19.13 46.23
C ILE A 245 10.86 -19.71 47.67
N LYS A 246 11.36 -20.94 47.89
CA LYS A 246 11.29 -21.58 49.19
C LYS A 246 12.56 -21.43 50.08
N ARG A 247 13.50 -20.59 49.66
CA ARG A 247 14.78 -20.39 50.41
C ARG A 247 15.06 -18.93 50.79
N LYS A 248 14.03 -18.14 51.07
CA LYS A 248 14.23 -16.87 51.79
C LYS A 248 13.13 -16.69 52.83
#